data_997afd689844ea159263a58c8ff19e2b
#
_entry.id   997afd689844ea159263a58c8ff19e2b
#
_cell.length_a   1.000
_cell.length_b   1.000
_cell.length_c   1.000
_cell.angle_alpha   90.00
_cell.angle_beta   90.00
_cell.angle_gamma   90.00
#
_symmetry.space_group_name_H-M   'P 1'
#
loop_
_entity.id
_entity.type
_entity.pdbx_description
1 polymer ?
#
loop_
_entity_poly.entity_id
_entity_poly.type
_entity_poly.pdbx_seq_one_letter_code
_entity_poly.pdbx_strand_id
1 'polypeptide(L)'
;MQKLNLKDCTFGINIRFTTEDRKRNIRLVIEHILKYLDTNIIVAEEDKVSIFPEVAKTIKGWNEENCKYIFIESDEEFMGKTRAFNKIFYEVKTPIYVLQDADVICSPEMYLQAADAVRNNIAQFCYSFDGNCWNVPEKIIPLFEENLDYNVLSHENTHRFSTVSPGGSIFINSEVYKECGMDNENMKAWGYDDDERVTRFRKLGKVVARVKGTLYHLNHERTKNSDQSPQTNRNMQEASRIARMGIDQLKEEIKTWTWVK
;
A
#
# COMPACT_ATOMS: atom_id res chain seq x y z
N MET A 1 15.36 -10.91 -18.33
CA MET A 1 15.86 -10.89 -16.92
C MET A 1 15.06 -11.90 -16.13
N GLN A 2 15.69 -12.68 -15.25
CA GLN A 2 14.97 -13.62 -14.37
C GLN A 2 14.25 -12.79 -13.28
N LYS A 3 12.98 -13.07 -13.08
CA LYS A 3 12.20 -12.38 -12.03
C LYS A 3 12.60 -12.88 -10.64
N LEU A 4 12.55 -12.00 -9.65
CA LEU A 4 12.71 -12.35 -8.24
C LEU A 4 11.46 -13.11 -7.75
N ASN A 5 11.66 -14.19 -7.00
CA ASN A 5 10.57 -15.05 -6.54
C ASN A 5 9.90 -14.47 -5.29
N LEU A 6 8.70 -13.96 -5.46
CA LEU A 6 7.78 -13.49 -4.43
C LEU A 6 6.39 -14.14 -4.57
N LYS A 7 6.33 -15.41 -5.03
CA LYS A 7 5.06 -16.16 -5.19
C LYS A 7 4.28 -16.31 -3.88
N ASP A 8 4.96 -16.25 -2.76
CA ASP A 8 4.38 -16.26 -1.41
C ASP A 8 3.90 -14.89 -0.93
N CYS A 9 3.97 -13.87 -1.80
CA CYS A 9 3.48 -12.52 -1.53
C CYS A 9 2.26 -12.21 -2.42
N THR A 10 1.32 -11.42 -1.88
CA THR A 10 0.23 -10.80 -2.63
C THR A 10 0.25 -9.30 -2.40
N PHE A 11 0.50 -8.54 -3.46
CA PHE A 11 0.41 -7.09 -3.46
C PHE A 11 -1.06 -6.66 -3.55
N GLY A 12 -1.56 -6.03 -2.50
CA GLY A 12 -2.86 -5.39 -2.51
C GLY A 12 -2.72 -3.91 -2.84
N ILE A 13 -3.38 -3.47 -3.89
CA ILE A 13 -3.35 -2.08 -4.37
C ILE A 13 -4.78 -1.56 -4.37
N ASN A 14 -5.06 -0.50 -3.62
CA ASN A 14 -6.34 0.16 -3.67
C ASN A 14 -6.30 1.42 -4.54
N ILE A 15 -7.40 1.75 -5.21
CA ILE A 15 -7.50 2.90 -6.10
C ILE A 15 -8.91 3.51 -6.12
N ARG A 16 -8.97 4.82 -6.33
CA ARG A 16 -10.11 5.59 -6.83
C ARG A 16 -9.60 6.52 -7.91
N PHE A 17 -10.22 6.47 -9.07
CA PHE A 17 -9.79 7.27 -10.21
C PHE A 17 -10.39 8.67 -10.17
N THR A 18 -9.69 9.61 -9.53
CA THR A 18 -10.11 11.01 -9.45
C THR A 18 -9.47 11.89 -10.52
N THR A 19 -8.37 11.43 -11.13
CA THR A 19 -7.58 12.17 -12.12
C THR A 19 -6.90 11.19 -13.11
N GLU A 20 -6.49 11.65 -14.30
CA GLU A 20 -5.87 10.81 -15.33
C GLU A 20 -4.47 10.31 -14.93
N ASP A 21 -3.71 11.11 -14.17
CA ASP A 21 -2.39 10.73 -13.68
C ASP A 21 -2.45 9.50 -12.74
N ARG A 22 -3.56 9.28 -12.04
CA ARG A 22 -3.76 8.07 -11.23
C ARG A 22 -3.88 6.80 -12.06
N LYS A 23 -4.45 6.89 -13.27
CA LYS A 23 -4.49 5.75 -14.21
C LYS A 23 -3.08 5.40 -14.68
N ARG A 24 -2.28 6.42 -15.04
CA ARG A 24 -0.87 6.25 -15.41
C ARG A 24 -0.08 5.64 -14.26
N ASN A 25 -0.20 6.19 -13.04
CA ASN A 25 0.62 5.79 -11.93
C ASN A 25 0.38 4.34 -11.52
N ILE A 26 -0.89 3.91 -11.36
CA ILE A 26 -1.19 2.50 -11.04
C ILE A 26 -0.70 1.55 -12.14
N ARG A 27 -0.82 1.94 -13.42
CA ARG A 27 -0.28 1.15 -14.54
C ARG A 27 1.23 0.96 -14.37
N LEU A 28 1.98 2.04 -14.16
CA LEU A 28 3.44 2.00 -14.00
C LEU A 28 3.88 1.19 -12.79
N VAL A 29 3.16 1.32 -11.65
CA VAL A 29 3.44 0.52 -10.44
C VAL A 29 3.26 -0.96 -10.72
N ILE A 30 2.14 -1.36 -11.33
CA ILE A 30 1.85 -2.76 -11.63
C ILE A 30 2.83 -3.30 -12.68
N GLU A 31 3.11 -2.55 -13.75
CA GLU A 31 4.09 -2.96 -14.76
C GLU A 31 5.50 -3.13 -14.18
N HIS A 32 5.92 -2.25 -13.26
CA HIS A 32 7.20 -2.38 -12.57
C HIS A 32 7.22 -3.66 -11.72
N ILE A 33 6.20 -3.89 -10.90
CA ILE A 33 6.08 -5.12 -10.09
C ILE A 33 6.13 -6.34 -11.00
N LEU A 34 5.29 -6.44 -12.02
CA LEU A 34 5.20 -7.59 -12.90
C LEU A 34 6.44 -7.81 -13.78
N LYS A 35 7.20 -6.76 -14.08
CA LYS A 35 8.45 -6.88 -14.83
C LYS A 35 9.54 -7.60 -14.04
N TYR A 36 9.66 -7.27 -12.76
CA TYR A 36 10.79 -7.71 -11.94
C TYR A 36 10.45 -8.83 -10.97
N LEU A 37 9.19 -9.00 -10.58
CA LEU A 37 8.77 -9.95 -9.55
C LEU A 37 7.85 -11.04 -10.12
N ASP A 38 8.04 -12.26 -9.63
CA ASP A 38 7.10 -13.37 -9.79
C ASP A 38 6.22 -13.42 -8.53
N THR A 39 5.04 -12.79 -8.59
CA THR A 39 4.19 -12.50 -7.43
C THR A 39 2.71 -12.44 -7.81
N ASN A 40 1.84 -12.27 -6.81
CA ASN A 40 0.41 -12.07 -6.99
C ASN A 40 0.02 -10.61 -6.76
N ILE A 41 -0.97 -10.11 -7.49
CA ILE A 41 -1.51 -8.75 -7.36
C ILE A 41 -3.03 -8.81 -7.24
N ILE A 42 -3.59 -8.07 -6.30
CA ILE A 42 -5.03 -7.83 -6.21
C ILE A 42 -5.26 -6.32 -6.17
N VAL A 43 -6.02 -5.82 -7.15
CA VAL A 43 -6.43 -4.41 -7.19
C VAL A 43 -7.87 -4.29 -6.70
N ALA A 44 -8.12 -3.40 -5.76
CA ALA A 44 -9.48 -3.00 -5.37
C ALA A 44 -9.74 -1.55 -5.78
N GLU A 45 -10.73 -1.36 -6.61
CA GLU A 45 -11.27 -0.04 -6.97
C GLU A 45 -12.52 0.25 -6.14
N GLU A 46 -12.52 1.37 -5.43
CA GLU A 46 -13.71 1.86 -4.73
C GLU A 46 -14.20 3.14 -5.39
N ASP A 47 -15.25 3.04 -6.20
CA ASP A 47 -15.85 4.17 -6.91
C ASP A 47 -17.33 3.91 -7.25
N LYS A 48 -18.00 4.90 -7.85
CA LYS A 48 -19.36 4.77 -8.40
C LYS A 48 -19.42 3.93 -9.67
N VAL A 49 -18.35 3.99 -10.47
CA VAL A 49 -18.26 3.33 -11.77
C VAL A 49 -16.92 2.62 -11.85
N SER A 50 -16.92 1.39 -12.33
CA SER A 50 -15.71 0.59 -12.54
C SER A 50 -14.94 1.12 -13.76
N ILE A 51 -13.69 1.54 -13.54
CA ILE A 51 -12.78 2.09 -14.56
C ILE A 51 -11.57 1.18 -14.76
N PHE A 52 -11.11 0.52 -13.71
CA PHE A 52 -9.88 -0.28 -13.74
C PHE A 52 -9.83 -1.34 -14.86
N PRO A 53 -10.92 -2.04 -15.25
CA PRO A 53 -10.85 -3.01 -16.34
C PRO A 53 -10.34 -2.43 -17.66
N GLU A 54 -10.62 -1.16 -17.95
CA GLU A 54 -10.08 -0.50 -19.14
C GLU A 54 -8.59 -0.15 -18.96
N VAL A 55 -8.19 0.25 -17.75
CA VAL A 55 -6.77 0.48 -17.41
C VAL A 55 -5.99 -0.83 -17.50
N ALA A 56 -6.53 -1.93 -16.98
CA ALA A 56 -5.89 -3.25 -16.98
C ALA A 56 -5.52 -3.73 -18.39
N LYS A 57 -6.32 -3.42 -19.40
CA LYS A 57 -6.01 -3.73 -20.81
C LYS A 57 -4.71 -3.06 -21.32
N THR A 58 -4.29 -1.98 -20.68
CA THR A 58 -3.07 -1.24 -21.05
C THR A 58 -1.85 -1.69 -20.24
N ILE A 59 -2.01 -2.48 -19.19
CA ILE A 59 -0.94 -2.91 -18.29
C ILE A 59 -0.18 -4.08 -18.92
N LYS A 60 1.11 -3.90 -19.20
CA LYS A 60 1.99 -4.96 -19.71
C LYS A 60 2.19 -6.04 -18.64
N GLY A 61 1.84 -7.26 -19.00
CA GLY A 61 2.01 -8.43 -18.10
C GLY A 61 0.84 -8.70 -17.16
N TRP A 62 -0.21 -7.89 -17.18
CA TRP A 62 -1.45 -8.21 -16.47
C TRP A 62 -2.06 -9.50 -17.02
N ASN A 63 -2.33 -10.47 -16.16
CA ASN A 63 -2.97 -11.74 -16.53
C ASN A 63 -3.77 -12.27 -15.34
N GLU A 64 -4.79 -13.08 -15.61
CA GLU A 64 -5.74 -13.58 -14.59
C GLU A 64 -5.20 -14.73 -13.74
N GLU A 65 -4.01 -15.27 -14.04
CA GLU A 65 -3.38 -16.32 -13.24
C GLU A 65 -2.90 -15.79 -11.90
N ASN A 66 -2.28 -14.61 -11.90
CA ASN A 66 -1.69 -14.00 -10.72
C ASN A 66 -2.19 -12.58 -10.42
N CYS A 67 -3.09 -12.04 -11.26
CA CYS A 67 -3.69 -10.73 -11.08
C CYS A 67 -5.20 -10.83 -10.92
N LYS A 68 -5.74 -10.18 -9.90
CA LYS A 68 -7.18 -10.15 -9.61
C LYS A 68 -7.67 -8.72 -9.46
N TYR A 69 -8.90 -8.47 -9.83
CA TYR A 69 -9.59 -7.22 -9.65
C TYR A 69 -10.84 -7.37 -8.81
N ILE A 70 -11.10 -6.40 -7.94
CA ILE A 70 -12.27 -6.30 -7.08
C ILE A 70 -12.87 -4.91 -7.27
N PHE A 71 -14.16 -4.83 -7.59
CA PHE A 71 -14.90 -3.58 -7.59
C PHE A 71 -15.71 -3.45 -6.30
N ILE A 72 -15.58 -2.31 -5.65
CA ILE A 72 -16.35 -1.92 -4.46
C ILE A 72 -17.19 -0.72 -4.87
N GLU A 73 -18.45 -0.98 -5.24
CA GLU A 73 -19.37 0.08 -5.57
C GLU A 73 -19.62 0.98 -4.36
N SER A 74 -19.40 2.27 -4.53
CA SER A 74 -19.54 3.25 -3.45
C SER A 74 -19.84 4.65 -4.01
N ASP A 75 -20.86 5.27 -3.48
CA ASP A 75 -21.18 6.67 -3.71
C ASP A 75 -20.67 7.60 -2.59
N GLU A 76 -19.93 7.04 -1.62
CA GLU A 76 -19.33 7.80 -0.53
C GLU A 76 -18.37 8.86 -1.05
N GLU A 77 -18.46 10.05 -0.44
CA GLU A 77 -17.59 11.18 -0.79
C GLU A 77 -16.10 10.86 -0.57
N PHE A 78 -15.80 10.20 0.55
CA PHE A 78 -14.45 9.83 0.94
C PHE A 78 -14.20 8.34 0.70
N MET A 79 -13.08 8.02 0.05
CA MET A 79 -12.67 6.64 -0.19
C MET A 79 -12.40 5.91 1.13
N GLY A 80 -12.90 4.69 1.24
CA GLY A 80 -12.58 3.77 2.33
C GLY A 80 -11.27 3.02 2.06
N LYS A 81 -10.12 3.72 2.03
CA LYS A 81 -8.80 3.11 1.76
C LYS A 81 -8.57 1.85 2.62
N THR A 82 -8.82 1.95 3.91
CA THR A 82 -8.68 0.86 4.89
C THR A 82 -9.64 -0.30 4.57
N ARG A 83 -10.92 0.01 4.26
CA ARG A 83 -11.91 -0.97 3.83
C ARG A 83 -11.49 -1.70 2.55
N ALA A 84 -10.94 -0.98 1.59
CA ALA A 84 -10.46 -1.57 0.34
C ALA A 84 -9.30 -2.55 0.59
N PHE A 85 -8.31 -2.22 1.42
CA PHE A 85 -7.25 -3.15 1.83
C PHE A 85 -7.80 -4.38 2.55
N ASN A 86 -8.78 -4.24 3.43
CA ASN A 86 -9.42 -5.36 4.10
C ASN A 86 -10.19 -6.27 3.12
N LYS A 87 -10.89 -5.68 2.14
CA LYS A 87 -11.55 -6.45 1.07
C LYS A 87 -10.56 -7.25 0.23
N ILE A 88 -9.41 -6.66 -0.11
CA ILE A 88 -8.32 -7.37 -0.76
C ILE A 88 -7.83 -8.52 0.11
N PHE A 89 -7.61 -8.30 1.40
CA PHE A 89 -7.07 -9.29 2.31
C PHE A 89 -7.91 -10.57 2.40
N TYR A 90 -9.23 -10.50 2.29
CA TYR A 90 -10.09 -11.68 2.25
C TYR A 90 -9.83 -12.59 1.04
N GLU A 91 -9.23 -12.08 -0.01
CA GLU A 91 -8.86 -12.84 -1.21
C GLU A 91 -7.38 -13.29 -1.20
N VAL A 92 -6.58 -12.79 -0.26
CA VAL A 92 -5.18 -13.18 -0.10
C VAL A 92 -5.08 -14.63 0.36
N LYS A 93 -4.27 -15.43 -0.35
CA LYS A 93 -4.01 -16.83 -0.05
C LYS A 93 -2.54 -17.07 0.34
N THR A 94 -1.72 -16.05 0.26
CA THR A 94 -0.28 -16.13 0.52
C THR A 94 0.04 -15.79 1.98
N PRO A 95 1.16 -16.30 2.51
CA PRO A 95 1.60 -16.02 3.88
C PRO A 95 2.02 -14.55 4.09
N ILE A 96 2.31 -13.82 3.01
CA ILE A 96 2.71 -12.42 3.09
C ILE A 96 1.72 -11.56 2.30
N TYR A 97 1.11 -10.63 2.98
CA TYR A 97 0.28 -9.57 2.40
C TYR A 97 1.11 -8.28 2.26
N VAL A 98 1.07 -7.65 1.09
CA VAL A 98 1.77 -6.39 0.84
C VAL A 98 0.75 -5.28 0.63
N LEU A 99 0.73 -4.32 1.55
CA LEU A 99 -0.01 -3.07 1.37
C LEU A 99 0.82 -2.15 0.47
N GLN A 100 0.36 -1.92 -0.75
CA GLN A 100 1.08 -1.16 -1.78
C GLN A 100 0.24 0.02 -2.24
N ASP A 101 0.75 1.24 -2.10
CA ASP A 101 0.10 2.41 -2.68
C ASP A 101 0.23 2.40 -4.22
N ALA A 102 -0.79 2.93 -4.90
CA ALA A 102 -0.93 2.88 -6.36
C ALA A 102 0.01 3.82 -7.13
N ASP A 103 0.88 4.54 -6.42
CA ASP A 103 1.73 5.62 -6.93
C ASP A 103 3.15 5.60 -6.37
N VAL A 104 3.59 4.48 -5.77
CA VAL A 104 4.93 4.37 -5.21
C VAL A 104 5.75 3.25 -5.84
N ILE A 105 7.05 3.50 -5.95
CA ILE A 105 8.04 2.58 -6.54
C ILE A 105 9.18 2.37 -5.54
N CYS A 106 9.51 1.11 -5.29
CA CYS A 106 10.73 0.67 -4.61
C CYS A 106 11.58 -0.19 -5.56
N SER A 107 12.87 -0.38 -5.28
CA SER A 107 13.66 -1.29 -6.11
C SER A 107 13.20 -2.75 -5.92
N PRO A 108 13.37 -3.59 -6.93
CA PRO A 108 13.02 -5.01 -6.82
C PRO A 108 13.74 -5.72 -5.66
N GLU A 109 14.99 -5.35 -5.39
CA GLU A 109 15.79 -5.89 -4.29
C GLU A 109 15.26 -5.48 -2.93
N MET A 110 14.71 -4.25 -2.81
CA MET A 110 14.09 -3.78 -1.56
C MET A 110 12.81 -4.55 -1.26
N TYR A 111 12.00 -4.87 -2.27
CA TYR A 111 10.84 -5.75 -2.12
C TYR A 111 11.24 -7.15 -1.66
N LEU A 112 12.28 -7.74 -2.27
CA LEU A 112 12.80 -9.04 -1.86
C LEU A 112 13.28 -9.03 -0.42
N GLN A 113 14.08 -8.04 -0.02
CA GLN A 113 14.60 -7.92 1.35
C GLN A 113 13.47 -7.78 2.37
N ALA A 114 12.39 -7.03 2.06
CA ALA A 114 11.24 -6.90 2.92
C ALA A 114 10.46 -8.22 3.04
N ALA A 115 10.29 -8.95 1.92
CA ALA A 115 9.70 -10.29 1.93
C ALA A 115 10.54 -11.26 2.79
N ASP A 116 11.87 -11.26 2.63
CA ASP A 116 12.78 -12.12 3.37
C ASP A 116 12.78 -11.83 4.87
N ALA A 117 12.64 -10.56 5.27
CA ALA A 117 12.51 -10.18 6.67
C ALA A 117 11.24 -10.81 7.30
N VAL A 118 10.13 -10.86 6.56
CA VAL A 118 8.88 -11.48 7.02
C VAL A 118 8.96 -13.02 6.94
N ARG A 119 9.46 -13.60 5.85
CA ARG A 119 9.66 -15.05 5.66
C ARG A 119 10.46 -15.69 6.80
N ASN A 120 11.55 -15.03 7.17
CA ASN A 120 12.48 -15.50 8.18
C ASN A 120 12.08 -15.07 9.61
N ASN A 121 10.87 -14.53 9.78
CA ASN A 121 10.35 -14.06 11.06
C ASN A 121 11.27 -13.05 11.78
N ILE A 122 12.10 -12.30 11.04
CA ILE A 122 12.90 -11.18 11.56
C ILE A 122 11.99 -10.03 11.96
N ALA A 123 10.93 -9.81 11.19
CA ALA A 123 9.88 -8.86 11.49
C ALA A 123 8.53 -9.42 11.02
N GLN A 124 7.44 -9.06 11.68
CA GLN A 124 6.09 -9.38 11.24
C GLN A 124 5.50 -8.28 10.34
N PHE A 125 6.13 -7.11 10.36
CA PHE A 125 5.75 -5.92 9.60
C PHE A 125 7.02 -5.25 9.09
N CYS A 126 7.25 -5.22 7.79
CA CYS A 126 8.47 -4.69 7.20
C CYS A 126 8.17 -3.71 6.07
N TYR A 127 8.60 -2.46 6.23
CA TYR A 127 8.60 -1.50 5.12
C TYR A 127 9.67 -1.88 4.10
N SER A 128 9.34 -1.82 2.82
CA SER A 128 10.31 -2.02 1.74
C SER A 128 11.26 -0.83 1.52
N PHE A 129 11.32 0.13 2.45
CA PHE A 129 12.17 1.33 2.38
C PHE A 129 12.49 1.86 3.79
N ASP A 130 13.44 2.79 3.90
CA ASP A 130 13.97 3.27 5.18
C ASP A 130 13.18 4.43 5.83
N GLY A 131 12.11 4.88 5.19
CA GLY A 131 11.29 6.03 5.59
C GLY A 131 11.48 7.23 4.67
N ASN A 132 12.57 7.28 3.89
CA ASN A 132 12.76 8.33 2.91
C ASN A 132 11.79 8.14 1.73
N CYS A 133 10.96 9.14 1.50
CA CYS A 133 10.05 9.22 0.37
C CYS A 133 10.41 10.45 -0.48
N TRP A 134 10.55 10.26 -1.79
CA TRP A 134 10.92 11.28 -2.74
C TRP A 134 9.91 11.38 -3.86
N ASN A 135 9.44 12.60 -4.15
CA ASN A 135 8.54 12.87 -5.27
C ASN A 135 9.28 12.83 -6.60
N VAL A 136 8.68 12.16 -7.56
CA VAL A 136 9.11 12.08 -8.96
C VAL A 136 8.39 13.17 -9.74
N PRO A 137 9.11 14.20 -10.26
CA PRO A 137 8.51 15.24 -11.08
C PRO A 137 7.92 14.69 -12.39
N GLU A 138 6.88 15.33 -12.91
CA GLU A 138 6.21 14.93 -14.16
C GLU A 138 7.18 14.73 -15.33
N LYS A 139 8.22 15.56 -15.45
CA LYS A 139 9.23 15.47 -16.51
C LYS A 139 10.10 14.21 -16.46
N ILE A 140 10.16 13.53 -15.30
CA ILE A 140 10.96 12.31 -15.10
C ILE A 140 10.13 11.06 -15.32
N ILE A 141 8.80 11.12 -15.15
CA ILE A 141 7.91 9.97 -15.31
C ILE A 141 8.04 9.30 -16.69
N PRO A 142 8.10 10.03 -17.83
CA PRO A 142 8.30 9.40 -19.15
C PRO A 142 9.60 8.60 -19.26
N LEU A 143 10.69 9.06 -18.63
CA LEU A 143 11.98 8.35 -18.65
C LEU A 143 11.89 7.04 -17.84
N PHE A 144 11.16 7.04 -16.74
CA PHE A 144 10.87 5.82 -15.98
C PHE A 144 9.97 4.86 -16.78
N GLU A 145 8.93 5.39 -17.46
CA GLU A 145 7.98 4.61 -18.24
C GLU A 145 8.64 3.84 -19.38
N GLU A 146 9.68 4.39 -20.02
CA GLU A 146 10.41 3.73 -21.11
C GLU A 146 10.91 2.33 -20.73
N ASN A 147 11.52 2.22 -19.55
CA ASN A 147 12.23 1.01 -19.15
C ASN A 147 11.82 0.49 -17.77
N LEU A 148 10.97 1.19 -17.02
CA LEU A 148 10.59 0.88 -15.66
C LEU A 148 11.83 0.66 -14.75
N ASP A 149 12.95 1.34 -15.05
CA ASP A 149 14.20 1.21 -14.33
C ASP A 149 14.19 2.11 -13.09
N TYR A 150 14.22 1.51 -11.91
CA TYR A 150 14.28 2.22 -10.65
C TYR A 150 15.46 3.22 -10.57
N ASN A 151 16.60 2.92 -11.23
CA ASN A 151 17.78 3.78 -11.18
C ASN A 151 17.60 5.13 -11.89
N VAL A 152 16.61 5.26 -12.78
CA VAL A 152 16.23 6.55 -13.38
C VAL A 152 15.65 7.49 -12.32
N LEU A 153 15.06 6.93 -11.26
CA LEU A 153 14.49 7.66 -10.14
C LEU A 153 15.57 8.00 -9.11
N SER A 154 16.61 8.75 -9.50
CA SER A 154 17.71 9.13 -8.64
C SER A 154 17.38 10.37 -7.80
N HIS A 155 18.15 10.60 -6.71
CA HIS A 155 18.03 11.82 -5.90
C HIS A 155 18.34 13.10 -6.67
N GLU A 156 19.10 13.01 -7.76
CA GLU A 156 19.39 14.15 -8.64
C GLU A 156 18.16 14.57 -9.48
N ASN A 157 17.30 13.62 -9.78
CA ASN A 157 16.11 13.81 -10.63
C ASN A 157 14.82 14.00 -9.84
N THR A 158 14.85 13.85 -8.53
CA THR A 158 13.68 13.85 -7.66
C THR A 158 13.87 14.83 -6.49
N HIS A 159 12.86 15.04 -5.68
CA HIS A 159 12.97 15.88 -4.49
C HIS A 159 12.33 15.22 -3.28
N ARG A 160 12.96 15.40 -2.12
CA ARG A 160 12.54 14.78 -0.87
C ARG A 160 11.15 15.27 -0.47
N PHE A 161 10.27 14.31 -0.20
CA PHE A 161 8.91 14.55 0.29
C PHE A 161 8.80 14.29 1.81
N SER A 162 9.38 13.19 2.31
CA SER A 162 9.35 12.80 3.72
C SER A 162 10.62 12.03 4.10
N THR A 163 10.97 12.04 5.38
CA THR A 163 12.06 11.24 5.96
C THR A 163 11.56 10.12 6.89
N VAL A 164 10.27 10.10 7.18
CA VAL A 164 9.64 9.15 8.12
C VAL A 164 8.27 8.71 7.62
N SER A 165 8.12 8.48 6.30
CA SER A 165 6.82 8.06 5.75
C SER A 165 6.30 6.80 6.44
N PRO A 166 5.07 6.83 6.98
CA PRO A 166 4.46 5.69 7.66
C PRO A 166 3.71 4.74 6.72
N GLY A 167 3.49 5.15 5.46
CA GLY A 167 2.80 4.38 4.42
C GLY A 167 3.66 4.13 3.19
N GLY A 168 3.08 3.59 2.14
CA GLY A 168 3.67 3.41 0.81
C GLY A 168 3.78 1.96 0.39
N SER A 169 4.69 1.17 0.96
CA SER A 169 4.85 -0.24 0.64
C SER A 169 5.30 -1.04 1.85
N ILE A 170 4.44 -1.97 2.29
CA ILE A 170 4.57 -2.65 3.58
C ILE A 170 4.28 -4.13 3.41
N PHE A 171 5.23 -4.97 3.78
CA PHE A 171 5.13 -6.43 3.83
C PHE A 171 4.71 -6.87 5.23
N ILE A 172 3.63 -7.64 5.34
CA ILE A 172 3.07 -8.05 6.62
C ILE A 172 2.78 -9.55 6.57
N ASN A 173 3.12 -10.27 7.63
CA ASN A 173 2.65 -11.63 7.82
C ASN A 173 1.11 -11.64 7.84
N SER A 174 0.48 -12.44 6.98
CA SER A 174 -0.98 -12.43 6.76
C SER A 174 -1.76 -12.81 8.03
N GLU A 175 -1.28 -13.79 8.82
CA GLU A 175 -1.92 -14.17 10.08
C GLU A 175 -1.82 -13.04 11.11
N VAL A 176 -0.65 -12.41 11.20
CA VAL A 176 -0.41 -11.28 12.10
C VAL A 176 -1.25 -10.07 11.70
N TYR A 177 -1.44 -9.81 10.39
CA TYR A 177 -2.32 -8.75 9.92
C TYR A 177 -3.75 -8.94 10.44
N LYS A 178 -4.28 -10.17 10.34
CA LYS A 178 -5.59 -10.53 10.87
C LYS A 178 -5.63 -10.45 12.41
N GLU A 179 -4.65 -11.04 13.09
CA GLU A 179 -4.54 -11.03 14.57
C GLU A 179 -4.53 -9.60 15.13
N CYS A 180 -3.85 -8.69 14.44
CA CYS A 180 -3.78 -7.29 14.85
C CYS A 180 -4.99 -6.44 14.45
N GLY A 181 -6.06 -7.04 13.88
CA GLY A 181 -7.29 -6.35 13.57
C GLY A 181 -7.35 -5.76 12.15
N MET A 182 -6.43 -6.14 11.26
CA MET A 182 -6.40 -5.67 9.86
C MET A 182 -6.25 -4.14 9.80
N ASP A 183 -6.84 -3.46 8.83
CA ASP A 183 -6.92 -2.00 8.79
C ASP A 183 -8.16 -1.48 9.52
N ASN A 184 -8.03 -0.35 10.20
CA ASN A 184 -9.12 0.26 10.96
C ASN A 184 -10.11 0.96 10.02
N GLU A 185 -11.27 0.34 9.74
CA GLU A 185 -12.29 0.87 8.83
C GLU A 185 -13.04 2.12 9.34
N ASN A 186 -12.80 2.54 10.59
CA ASN A 186 -13.28 3.83 11.07
C ASN A 186 -12.54 5.01 10.42
N MET A 187 -11.43 4.74 9.69
CA MET A 187 -10.65 5.72 8.99
C MET A 187 -10.98 5.73 7.50
N LYS A 188 -11.12 6.92 6.92
CA LYS A 188 -11.44 7.13 5.50
C LYS A 188 -10.54 8.21 4.92
N ALA A 189 -10.40 8.23 3.58
CA ALA A 189 -9.56 9.19 2.86
C ALA A 189 -8.10 9.17 3.35
N TRP A 190 -7.44 10.31 3.28
CA TRP A 190 -6.01 10.45 3.55
C TRP A 190 -5.73 10.84 5.01
N GLY A 191 -4.68 10.22 5.57
CA GLY A 191 -4.00 10.65 6.78
C GLY A 191 -4.31 9.80 8.02
N TYR A 192 -3.26 9.56 8.78
CA TYR A 192 -3.22 8.84 10.06
C TYR A 192 -3.55 7.34 10.05
N ASP A 193 -4.05 6.77 8.95
CA ASP A 193 -4.33 5.33 8.83
C ASP A 193 -3.04 4.50 8.94
N ASP A 194 -1.98 4.93 8.30
CA ASP A 194 -0.67 4.26 8.35
C ASP A 194 0.01 4.41 9.72
N ASP A 195 -0.11 5.61 10.35
CA ASP A 195 0.42 5.87 11.70
C ASP A 195 -0.32 5.05 12.76
N GLU A 196 -1.65 4.95 12.65
CA GLU A 196 -2.47 4.11 13.52
C GLU A 196 -2.05 2.65 13.40
N ARG A 197 -1.98 2.13 12.19
CA ARG A 197 -1.61 0.74 11.91
C ARG A 197 -0.28 0.38 12.55
N VAL A 198 0.78 1.13 12.26
CA VAL A 198 2.11 0.82 12.80
C VAL A 198 2.16 0.96 14.33
N THR A 199 1.45 1.95 14.88
CA THR A 199 1.37 2.15 16.34
C THR A 199 0.67 0.98 17.01
N ARG A 200 -0.44 0.51 16.47
CA ARG A 200 -1.21 -0.63 16.97
C ARG A 200 -0.42 -1.92 16.91
N PHE A 201 0.26 -2.20 15.79
CA PHE A 201 1.11 -3.40 15.65
C PHE A 201 2.24 -3.42 16.68
N ARG A 202 2.96 -2.29 16.86
CA ARG A 202 4.01 -2.18 17.89
C ARG A 202 3.46 -2.38 19.29
N LYS A 203 2.32 -1.78 19.60
CA LYS A 203 1.66 -1.91 20.90
C LYS A 203 1.24 -3.36 21.20
N LEU A 204 0.86 -4.12 20.19
CA LEU A 204 0.57 -5.56 20.29
C LEU A 204 1.83 -6.44 20.27
N GLY A 205 3.01 -5.84 20.40
CA GLY A 205 4.29 -6.55 20.53
C GLY A 205 4.86 -7.07 19.23
N LYS A 206 4.39 -6.58 18.08
CA LYS A 206 4.92 -7.01 16.77
C LYS A 206 6.19 -6.24 16.42
N VAL A 207 7.16 -6.95 15.87
CA VAL A 207 8.41 -6.36 15.38
C VAL A 207 8.16 -5.66 14.06
N VAL A 208 8.50 -4.35 14.01
CA VAL A 208 8.41 -3.50 12.83
C VAL A 208 9.81 -3.16 12.35
N ALA A 209 10.14 -3.52 11.13
CA ALA A 209 11.43 -3.25 10.50
C ALA A 209 11.32 -2.35 9.26
N ARG A 210 12.45 -1.90 8.75
CA ARG A 210 12.59 -1.14 7.51
C ARG A 210 13.79 -1.65 6.72
N VAL A 211 13.63 -1.79 5.42
CA VAL A 211 14.71 -2.05 4.48
C VAL A 211 15.43 -0.74 4.17
N LYS A 212 16.73 -0.77 3.97
CA LYS A 212 17.51 0.41 3.55
C LYS A 212 17.20 0.75 2.09
N GLY A 213 16.90 2.00 1.83
CA GLY A 213 16.68 2.54 0.48
C GLY A 213 15.48 3.49 0.42
N THR A 214 15.32 4.14 -0.73
CA THR A 214 14.36 5.22 -0.95
C THR A 214 13.11 4.71 -1.66
N LEU A 215 11.94 5.15 -1.20
CA LEU A 215 10.69 5.02 -1.91
C LEU A 215 10.48 6.25 -2.80
N TYR A 216 10.11 6.05 -4.06
CA TYR A 216 9.75 7.11 -4.98
C TYR A 216 8.25 7.18 -5.18
N HIS A 217 7.69 8.36 -5.00
CA HIS A 217 6.26 8.66 -5.18
C HIS A 217 6.05 9.36 -6.51
N LEU A 218 5.33 8.72 -7.41
CA LEU A 218 4.95 9.29 -8.71
C LEU A 218 3.97 10.42 -8.50
N ASN A 219 4.30 11.61 -8.98
CA ASN A 219 3.48 12.79 -8.79
C ASN A 219 2.06 12.61 -9.37
N HIS A 220 1.09 13.19 -8.70
CA HIS A 220 -0.30 13.25 -9.13
C HIS A 220 -1.00 14.47 -8.54
N GLU A 221 -2.11 14.88 -9.17
CA GLU A 221 -2.97 15.91 -8.65
C GLU A 221 -3.55 15.52 -7.28
N ARG A 222 -3.52 16.46 -6.33
CA ARG A 222 -4.11 16.27 -5.00
C ARG A 222 -5.60 16.55 -5.04
N THR A 223 -6.37 15.65 -4.44
CA THR A 223 -7.82 15.76 -4.31
C THR A 223 -8.23 15.57 -2.86
N LYS A 224 -9.51 15.76 -2.52
CA LYS A 224 -10.03 15.53 -1.16
C LYS A 224 -9.75 14.14 -0.58
N ASN A 225 -9.42 13.15 -1.41
CA ASN A 225 -9.03 11.80 -1.01
C ASN A 225 -7.53 11.62 -0.81
N SER A 226 -6.73 12.62 -1.13
CA SER A 226 -5.26 12.57 -1.06
C SER A 226 -4.63 13.82 -0.41
N ASP A 227 -5.43 14.64 0.25
CA ASP A 227 -4.99 15.86 0.93
C ASP A 227 -5.79 16.07 2.23
N GLN A 228 -5.40 17.08 2.99
CA GLN A 228 -6.08 17.44 4.23
C GLN A 228 -7.56 17.76 4.01
N SER A 229 -8.40 17.21 4.86
CA SER A 229 -9.85 17.36 4.83
C SER A 229 -10.41 17.28 6.25
N PRO A 230 -11.69 17.59 6.47
CA PRO A 230 -12.33 17.33 7.76
C PRO A 230 -12.22 15.87 8.22
N GLN A 231 -12.12 14.93 7.27
CA GLN A 231 -11.92 13.51 7.57
C GLN A 231 -10.54 13.23 8.18
N THR A 232 -9.49 13.94 7.76
CA THR A 232 -8.14 13.85 8.34
C THR A 232 -8.15 14.11 9.86
N ASN A 233 -8.93 15.10 10.32
CA ASN A 233 -9.07 15.38 11.76
C ASN A 233 -9.78 14.25 12.50
N ARG A 234 -10.79 13.61 11.89
CA ARG A 234 -11.46 12.43 12.47
C ARG A 234 -10.51 11.24 12.57
N ASN A 235 -9.71 11.02 11.52
CA ASN A 235 -8.67 9.98 11.51
C ASN A 235 -7.63 10.22 12.62
N MET A 236 -7.18 11.48 12.81
CA MET A 236 -6.27 11.86 13.90
C MET A 236 -6.87 11.56 15.28
N GLN A 237 -8.16 11.85 15.50
CA GLN A 237 -8.84 11.55 16.75
C GLN A 237 -8.92 10.03 16.98
N GLU A 238 -9.27 9.26 15.96
CA GLU A 238 -9.33 7.80 16.04
C GLU A 238 -7.94 7.19 16.30
N ALA A 239 -6.90 7.61 15.57
CA ALA A 239 -5.52 7.18 15.81
C ALA A 239 -5.09 7.49 17.25
N SER A 240 -5.42 8.68 17.75
CA SER A 240 -5.13 9.08 19.13
C SER A 240 -5.90 8.25 20.16
N ARG A 241 -7.16 7.89 19.86
CA ARG A 241 -7.99 7.02 20.70
C ARG A 241 -7.34 5.64 20.86
N ILE A 242 -6.98 5.02 19.75
CA ILE A 242 -6.30 3.71 19.73
C ILE A 242 -4.92 3.77 20.42
N ALA A 243 -4.16 4.82 20.17
CA ALA A 243 -2.83 4.99 20.78
C ALA A 243 -2.86 5.13 22.31
N ARG A 244 -3.95 5.65 22.87
CA ARG A 244 -4.10 5.82 24.34
C ARG A 244 -4.57 4.57 25.07
N MET A 245 -5.14 3.57 24.38
CA MET A 245 -5.62 2.35 25.01
C MET A 245 -4.48 1.56 25.66
N GLY A 246 -4.74 0.92 26.79
CA GLY A 246 -3.87 -0.15 27.30
C GLY A 246 -3.90 -1.38 26.37
N ILE A 247 -2.92 -2.27 26.50
CA ILE A 247 -2.82 -3.45 25.60
C ILE A 247 -4.08 -4.33 25.69
N ASP A 248 -4.56 -4.61 26.90
CA ASP A 248 -5.74 -5.46 27.09
C ASP A 248 -7.01 -4.78 26.56
N GLN A 249 -7.16 -3.48 26.78
CA GLN A 249 -8.25 -2.68 26.21
C GLN A 249 -8.22 -2.70 24.69
N LEU A 250 -7.05 -2.57 24.08
CA LEU A 250 -6.88 -2.64 22.62
C LEU A 250 -7.27 -4.01 22.05
N LYS A 251 -6.89 -5.09 22.75
CA LYS A 251 -7.28 -6.45 22.34
C LYS A 251 -8.79 -6.64 22.39
N GLU A 252 -9.47 -6.14 23.43
CA GLU A 252 -10.94 -6.20 23.51
C GLU A 252 -11.59 -5.32 22.45
N GLU A 253 -11.06 -4.12 22.18
CA GLU A 253 -11.53 -3.25 21.10
C GLU A 253 -11.50 -3.97 19.74
N ILE A 254 -10.37 -4.60 19.38
CA ILE A 254 -10.21 -5.33 18.11
C ILE A 254 -11.25 -6.43 17.96
N LYS A 255 -11.64 -7.12 19.03
CA LYS A 255 -12.69 -8.16 18.98
C LYS A 255 -14.06 -7.60 18.60
N THR A 256 -14.31 -6.32 18.82
CA THR A 256 -15.56 -5.64 18.45
C THR A 256 -15.61 -5.24 16.98
N TRP A 257 -14.49 -5.28 16.29
CA TRP A 257 -14.39 -4.83 14.89
C TRP A 257 -15.07 -5.82 13.94
N THR A 258 -16.13 -5.37 13.28
CA THR A 258 -17.00 -6.21 12.43
C THR A 258 -16.33 -6.67 11.13
N TRP A 259 -15.24 -6.02 10.75
CA TRP A 259 -14.44 -6.40 9.58
C TRP A 259 -13.36 -7.45 9.88
N VAL A 260 -13.14 -7.82 11.12
CA VAL A 260 -12.22 -8.91 11.49
C VAL A 260 -13.04 -10.17 11.63
N LYS A 261 -12.97 -11.07 10.64
CA LYS A 261 -13.75 -12.31 10.58
C LYS A 261 -12.87 -13.55 10.76
#